data_e6f7981e25f9c1e7fdfbfe8d746b816e
#
_entry.id   e6f7981e25f9c1e7fdfbfe8d746b816e
#
_cell.length_a   1.000
_cell.length_b   1.000
_cell.length_c   1.000
_cell.angle_alpha   90.00
_cell.angle_beta   90.00
_cell.angle_gamma   90.00
#
_symmetry.space_group_name_H-M   'P 1'
#
loop_
_entity.id
_entity.type
_entity.pdbx_description
1 polymer ?
#
loop_
_entity_poly.entity_id
_entity_poly.type
_entity_poly.pdbx_seq_one_letter_code
_entity_poly.pdbx_strand_id
1 'polypeptide(L)'
;MRIMKYLILCGVVVCFVAATAMAQTPNRGDVGQPWNNYMAFASDNAPAPPPATATQPEEKKSDAAADEEKKDDSASGDEDKAPEPKRLIGQLGCTKINITGWLDGGGTINGDSPASRYNGTLAPNDRNEFQFNQLYTVIERPLKIDDCHPWDIGGRVDLLYGTDYIYTESLGFETHPDGSPKWNSGIDYGLAMPQAYVDIGYDKFDLKIGRFYTILGYESMMAISNFFYSMNYTLRYAEPTTHTGGLLTYKKSDELSLYVGGVNGQDETDGVVDSFGVITGFNWTPKDQKYALNFAIMTGCLDPTTADPNIYAPRTEFSTYLTYNFTKKWQSVSQVDAGWQQNYDLAGDTADYWSFTQYLFYTINDCWKAGLRYDLFNDDQGTKLGGLRFGGLPGGNPLPLPSGDAGAVQSISAGLNWTPNPNFRLRPEVRWDWYGGHGVPLFDDETKNSQFTVACDGIIQF
;
A
#
# COMPACT_ATOMS: atom_id res chain seq x y z
N MET A 1 -17.36 -7.62 -23.90
CA MET A 1 -17.08 -6.47 -24.83
C MET A 1 -16.79 -5.16 -24.09
N ARG A 2 -17.42 -4.89 -22.93
CA ARG A 2 -17.07 -3.74 -22.04
C ARG A 2 -15.66 -3.84 -21.45
N ILE A 3 -15.27 -4.99 -20.92
CA ILE A 3 -13.94 -5.24 -20.34
C ILE A 3 -12.79 -4.92 -21.30
N MET A 4 -12.96 -5.26 -22.59
CA MET A 4 -11.96 -4.95 -23.62
C MET A 4 -11.82 -3.44 -23.86
N LYS A 5 -12.89 -2.64 -23.60
CA LYS A 5 -12.81 -1.17 -23.64
C LYS A 5 -11.99 -0.60 -22.49
N TYR A 6 -12.09 -1.19 -21.29
CA TYR A 6 -11.31 -0.76 -20.13
C TYR A 6 -9.83 -1.17 -20.25
N LEU A 7 -9.55 -2.38 -20.74
CA LEU A 7 -8.18 -2.79 -21.07
C LEU A 7 -7.54 -1.89 -22.14
N ILE A 8 -8.31 -1.46 -23.13
CA ILE A 8 -7.85 -0.50 -24.14
C ILE A 8 -7.67 0.90 -23.51
N LEU A 9 -8.57 1.33 -22.62
CA LEU A 9 -8.46 2.62 -21.93
C LEU A 9 -7.27 2.61 -20.96
N CYS A 10 -7.05 1.52 -20.22
CA CYS A 10 -5.87 1.33 -19.35
C CYS A 10 -4.58 1.33 -20.18
N GLY A 11 -4.55 0.60 -21.30
CA GLY A 11 -3.43 0.61 -22.23
C GLY A 11 -3.17 1.98 -22.84
N VAL A 12 -4.21 2.74 -23.16
CA VAL A 12 -4.11 4.10 -23.72
C VAL A 12 -3.62 5.09 -22.67
N VAL A 13 -4.07 5.02 -21.42
CA VAL A 13 -3.61 5.91 -20.35
C VAL A 13 -2.15 5.64 -20.01
N VAL A 14 -1.74 4.38 -19.89
CA VAL A 14 -0.34 4.00 -19.68
C VAL A 14 0.52 4.38 -20.89
N CYS A 15 0.03 4.18 -22.11
CA CYS A 15 0.73 4.61 -23.35
C CYS A 15 0.77 6.14 -23.50
N PHE A 16 -0.28 6.88 -23.07
CA PHE A 16 -0.29 8.34 -23.19
C PHE A 16 0.68 8.99 -22.18
N VAL A 17 0.74 8.47 -20.95
CA VAL A 17 1.75 8.89 -19.95
C VAL A 17 3.16 8.51 -20.43
N ALA A 18 3.34 7.33 -21.01
CA ALA A 18 4.62 6.90 -21.58
C ALA A 18 5.00 7.73 -22.85
N ALA A 19 4.04 8.06 -23.72
CA ALA A 19 4.29 8.83 -24.94
C ALA A 19 4.59 10.31 -24.68
N THR A 20 3.92 10.93 -23.68
CA THR A 20 4.26 12.29 -23.25
C THR A 20 5.63 12.34 -22.55
N ALA A 21 6.04 11.24 -21.92
CA ALA A 21 7.36 11.10 -21.31
C ALA A 21 8.49 10.99 -22.34
N MET A 22 8.24 10.38 -23.50
CA MET A 22 9.24 10.22 -24.56
C MET A 22 9.50 11.51 -25.38
N ALA A 23 8.62 12.50 -25.29
CA ALA A 23 8.73 13.75 -26.07
C ALA A 23 9.63 14.83 -25.43
N GLN A 24 10.15 14.61 -24.22
CA GLN A 24 10.99 15.61 -23.56
C GLN A 24 12.31 14.98 -23.09
N THR A 25 13.36 15.16 -23.88
CA THR A 25 14.74 14.91 -23.44
C THR A 25 15.33 16.17 -22.83
N PRO A 26 15.68 16.18 -21.57
CA PRO A 26 16.68 17.12 -21.05
C PRO A 26 17.89 16.43 -20.41
N ASN A 27 18.95 17.19 -20.42
CA ASN A 27 20.33 16.91 -20.05
C ASN A 27 20.55 16.30 -18.65
N ARG A 28 21.59 15.47 -18.60
CA ARG A 28 22.16 14.85 -17.39
C ARG A 28 22.57 15.84 -16.32
N GLY A 29 22.29 15.49 -15.09
CA GLY A 29 22.86 16.08 -13.87
C GLY A 29 22.43 15.30 -12.64
N ASP A 30 23.39 14.64 -12.01
CA ASP A 30 23.33 13.87 -10.78
C ASP A 30 22.56 14.50 -9.63
N VAL A 31 21.87 13.69 -8.80
CA VAL A 31 21.80 13.79 -7.32
C VAL A 31 20.96 12.69 -6.66
N GLY A 32 21.45 12.08 -5.60
CA GLY A 32 20.81 11.07 -4.77
C GLY A 32 19.50 11.51 -4.12
N GLN A 33 18.62 10.54 -3.94
CA GLN A 33 17.31 10.73 -3.34
C GLN A 33 17.28 10.13 -1.93
N PRO A 34 17.20 10.92 -0.86
CA PRO A 34 17.07 10.39 0.50
C PRO A 34 15.72 9.71 0.81
N TRP A 35 14.69 9.93 -0.04
CA TRP A 35 13.30 9.54 0.27
C TRP A 35 12.89 8.15 -0.22
N ASN A 36 13.64 7.53 -1.13
CA ASN A 36 13.33 6.18 -1.61
C ASN A 36 13.54 5.07 -0.55
N ASN A 37 14.28 5.37 0.52
CA ASN A 37 14.53 4.42 1.60
C ASN A 37 13.32 4.21 2.53
N TYR A 38 12.30 5.08 2.48
CA TYR A 38 11.11 4.96 3.35
C TYR A 38 10.00 4.10 2.75
N MET A 39 9.97 3.94 1.43
CA MET A 39 9.01 3.07 0.75
C MET A 39 9.41 1.58 0.80
N ALA A 40 10.67 1.26 1.14
CA ALA A 40 11.19 -0.10 1.15
C ALA A 40 10.61 -1.00 2.27
N PHE A 41 9.89 -0.43 3.22
CA PHE A 41 9.27 -1.20 4.29
C PHE A 41 7.80 -1.58 4.02
N ALA A 42 7.21 -1.01 2.96
CA ALA A 42 5.76 -1.11 2.74
C ALA A 42 5.30 -2.39 2.07
N SER A 43 6.12 -2.97 1.25
CA SER A 43 5.90 -4.31 0.73
C SER A 43 7.25 -4.99 0.63
N ASP A 44 7.38 -6.18 1.16
CA ASP A 44 8.55 -7.05 0.91
C ASP A 44 8.75 -7.32 -0.58
N ASN A 45 7.81 -6.91 -1.41
CA ASN A 45 7.78 -7.03 -2.86
C ASN A 45 8.08 -5.72 -3.60
N ALA A 46 8.17 -4.57 -2.91
CA ALA A 46 8.69 -3.37 -3.54
C ALA A 46 10.19 -3.55 -3.81
N PRO A 47 10.70 -3.18 -5.01
CA PRO A 47 12.13 -3.25 -5.28
C PRO A 47 12.86 -2.38 -4.26
N ALA A 48 13.91 -2.93 -3.66
CA ALA A 48 14.82 -2.13 -2.85
C ALA A 48 15.30 -0.94 -3.70
N PRO A 49 15.34 0.28 -3.15
CA PRO A 49 15.94 1.39 -3.86
C PRO A 49 17.39 1.02 -4.16
N PRO A 50 17.85 1.24 -5.41
CA PRO A 50 19.21 0.94 -5.77
C PRO A 50 20.18 1.79 -4.95
N PRO A 51 21.38 1.27 -4.67
CA PRO A 51 22.40 2.01 -3.98
C PRO A 51 22.75 3.26 -4.77
N ALA A 52 22.89 4.40 -4.06
CA ALA A 52 23.32 5.66 -4.64
C ALA A 52 24.68 5.47 -5.32
N THR A 53 24.73 5.72 -6.62
CA THR A 53 25.98 5.62 -7.40
C THR A 53 26.90 6.77 -6.95
N ALA A 54 27.99 6.44 -6.30
CA ALA A 54 29.04 7.38 -5.94
C ALA A 54 29.65 7.98 -7.19
N THR A 55 29.53 9.30 -7.37
CA THR A 55 30.30 10.06 -8.38
C THR A 55 31.73 10.20 -7.88
N GLN A 56 32.67 9.69 -8.66
CA GLN A 56 34.09 9.95 -8.45
C GLN A 56 34.39 11.44 -8.63
N PRO A 57 35.19 12.06 -7.76
CA PRO A 57 35.70 13.41 -8.00
C PRO A 57 36.80 13.40 -9.05
N GLU A 58 36.75 14.32 -10.00
CA GLU A 58 37.83 14.59 -10.94
C GLU A 58 39.11 15.01 -10.22
N GLU A 59 40.21 14.32 -10.52
CA GLU A 59 41.57 14.69 -10.09
C GLU A 59 42.00 16.07 -10.66
N LYS A 60 42.28 17.01 -9.79
CA LYS A 60 43.15 18.13 -10.09
C LYS A 60 44.57 17.78 -9.65
N LYS A 61 45.47 17.59 -10.62
CA LYS A 61 46.91 17.55 -10.39
C LYS A 61 47.40 18.90 -9.88
N SER A 62 48.16 18.93 -8.79
CA SER A 62 49.21 19.89 -8.53
C SER A 62 50.29 19.22 -7.69
N ASP A 63 51.51 19.29 -8.23
CA ASP A 63 52.76 18.81 -7.65
C ASP A 63 53.13 19.56 -6.39
N ALA A 64 53.60 18.89 -5.35
CA ALA A 64 54.83 19.24 -4.61
C ALA A 64 55.02 18.33 -3.36
N ALA A 65 56.28 18.08 -3.11
CA ALA A 65 56.97 17.04 -2.39
C ALA A 65 56.89 17.07 -0.85
N ALA A 66 57.19 15.85 -0.29
CA ALA A 66 57.95 15.48 0.94
C ALA A 66 57.27 15.73 2.30
N ASP A 67 57.06 14.77 3.13
CA ASP A 67 57.87 14.02 4.05
C ASP A 67 57.02 13.20 5.06
N GLU A 68 57.59 12.14 5.55
CA GLU A 68 57.11 11.06 6.40
C GLU A 68 56.29 11.42 7.65
N GLU A 69 55.21 10.63 7.94
CA GLU A 69 55.15 9.81 9.16
C GLU A 69 53.96 8.83 9.13
N LYS A 70 54.23 7.56 9.45
CA LYS A 70 53.26 6.48 9.59
C LYS A 70 52.33 6.72 10.76
N LYS A 71 51.06 6.62 10.51
CA LYS A 71 50.07 6.06 11.45
C LYS A 71 49.01 5.28 10.69
N ASP A 72 48.94 3.97 10.99
CA ASP A 72 47.82 3.10 10.66
C ASP A 72 46.55 3.64 11.30
N ASP A 73 45.57 3.97 10.50
CA ASP A 73 44.16 3.94 10.85
C ASP A 73 43.37 3.62 9.58
N SER A 74 42.91 2.38 9.54
CA SER A 74 41.97 1.87 8.53
C SER A 74 40.60 2.56 8.73
N ALA A 75 40.39 3.71 8.10
CA ALA A 75 39.05 4.26 7.91
C ALA A 75 38.48 3.70 6.61
N SER A 76 37.62 2.70 6.72
CA SER A 76 36.72 2.31 5.65
C SER A 76 35.82 3.49 5.32
N GLY A 77 35.82 3.93 4.05
CA GLY A 77 34.96 5.00 3.58
C GLY A 77 33.48 4.64 3.83
N ASP A 78 32.86 5.35 4.75
CA ASP A 78 31.42 5.37 4.85
C ASP A 78 30.86 6.09 3.63
N GLU A 79 30.26 5.34 2.72
CA GLU A 79 29.37 5.91 1.71
C GLU A 79 28.23 6.65 2.43
N ASP A 80 27.88 7.85 1.98
CA ASP A 80 26.79 8.69 2.48
C ASP A 80 25.42 7.97 2.36
N LYS A 81 25.15 7.00 3.24
CA LYS A 81 23.81 6.46 3.42
C LYS A 81 22.96 7.45 4.21
N ALA A 82 21.73 7.67 3.74
CA ALA A 82 20.74 8.41 4.50
C ALA A 82 20.64 7.83 5.93
N PRO A 83 20.51 8.70 6.96
CA PRO A 83 20.47 8.22 8.34
C PRO A 83 19.26 7.30 8.56
N GLU A 84 19.55 6.08 9.02
CA GLU A 84 18.50 5.12 9.39
C GLU A 84 17.78 5.54 10.68
N PRO A 85 16.49 5.17 10.86
CA PRO A 85 15.78 5.41 12.10
C PRO A 85 16.51 4.76 13.29
N LYS A 86 16.60 5.48 14.39
CA LYS A 86 17.09 4.90 15.64
C LYS A 86 16.07 3.89 16.15
N ARG A 87 16.48 2.65 16.33
CA ARG A 87 15.63 1.56 16.80
C ARG A 87 15.64 1.51 18.33
N LEU A 88 14.45 1.40 18.93
CA LEU A 88 14.32 1.16 20.39
C LEU A 88 14.80 -0.24 20.76
N ILE A 89 14.43 -1.23 19.94
CA ILE A 89 14.83 -2.62 20.08
C ILE A 89 15.43 -3.01 18.74
N GLY A 90 16.73 -3.04 18.66
CA GLY A 90 17.42 -3.48 17.45
C GLY A 90 17.42 -5.00 17.32
N GLN A 91 18.49 -5.52 16.73
CA GLN A 91 18.70 -6.95 16.60
C GLN A 91 18.73 -7.63 17.97
N LEU A 92 17.91 -8.66 18.15
CA LEU A 92 17.84 -9.45 19.39
C LEU A 92 19.10 -10.32 19.52
N GLY A 93 20.13 -9.79 20.15
CA GLY A 93 21.40 -10.51 20.39
C GLY A 93 22.00 -11.08 19.09
N CYS A 94 22.39 -12.36 19.12
CA CYS A 94 22.99 -13.07 17.98
C CYS A 94 21.95 -13.71 17.04
N THR A 95 20.65 -13.47 17.23
CA THR A 95 19.58 -14.24 16.55
C THR A 95 19.30 -13.79 15.12
N LYS A 96 19.81 -12.65 14.66
CA LYS A 96 19.47 -11.99 13.38
C LYS A 96 17.98 -11.57 13.29
N ILE A 97 17.23 -11.61 14.42
CA ILE A 97 15.85 -11.13 14.48
C ILE A 97 15.87 -9.64 14.77
N ASN A 98 15.16 -8.87 13.96
CA ASN A 98 14.92 -7.45 14.14
C ASN A 98 13.53 -7.25 14.74
N ILE A 99 13.40 -6.31 15.67
CA ILE A 99 12.11 -5.82 16.13
C ILE A 99 12.08 -4.33 15.85
N THR A 100 11.11 -3.91 15.03
CA THR A 100 10.89 -2.53 14.64
C THR A 100 9.40 -2.21 14.72
N GLY A 101 9.03 -0.95 14.58
CA GLY A 101 7.62 -0.60 14.58
C GLY A 101 7.40 0.90 14.49
N TRP A 102 6.14 1.27 14.65
CA TRP A 102 5.74 2.67 14.70
C TRP A 102 4.47 2.86 15.52
N LEU A 103 4.29 4.10 15.95
CA LEU A 103 3.04 4.64 16.48
C LEU A 103 2.50 5.60 15.43
N ASP A 104 1.23 5.49 15.12
CA ASP A 104 0.50 6.42 14.26
C ASP A 104 -0.81 6.84 14.92
N GLY A 105 -1.08 8.14 14.89
CA GLY A 105 -2.33 8.69 15.38
C GLY A 105 -2.57 10.09 14.86
N GLY A 106 -3.82 10.40 14.61
CA GLY A 106 -4.20 11.65 13.99
C GLY A 106 -5.59 12.12 14.34
N GLY A 107 -5.92 13.31 13.88
CA GLY A 107 -7.24 13.90 14.04
C GLY A 107 -7.79 14.41 12.73
N THR A 108 -9.09 14.30 12.58
CA THR A 108 -9.84 14.79 11.42
C THR A 108 -10.92 15.75 11.85
N ILE A 109 -11.08 16.82 11.10
CA ILE A 109 -12.18 17.78 11.22
C ILE A 109 -12.94 17.76 9.91
N ASN A 110 -14.22 17.37 9.97
CA ASN A 110 -15.16 17.46 8.88
C ASN A 110 -15.99 18.74 9.04
N GLY A 111 -16.02 19.57 7.98
CA GLY A 111 -16.73 20.84 8.00
C GLY A 111 -18.25 20.72 8.16
N ASP A 112 -18.81 19.57 7.77
CA ASP A 112 -20.25 19.29 7.89
C ASP A 112 -20.64 18.83 9.30
N SER A 113 -19.68 18.33 10.09
CA SER A 113 -19.88 17.89 11.47
C SER A 113 -21.02 16.86 11.63
N PRO A 114 -20.97 15.71 10.95
CA PRO A 114 -22.02 14.71 11.00
C PRO A 114 -22.35 14.30 12.45
N ALA A 115 -23.62 14.08 12.75
CA ALA A 115 -24.07 13.74 14.11
C ALA A 115 -23.50 12.40 14.60
N SER A 116 -23.30 11.45 13.69
CA SER A 116 -22.63 10.17 13.93
C SER A 116 -21.13 10.31 14.21
N ARG A 117 -20.51 11.44 13.84
CA ARG A 117 -19.07 11.69 13.75
C ARG A 117 -18.34 10.89 12.66
N TYR A 118 -19.04 10.14 11.82
CA TYR A 118 -18.43 9.40 10.73
C TYR A 118 -18.20 10.27 9.50
N ASN A 119 -17.05 10.10 8.88
CA ASN A 119 -16.66 10.76 7.64
C ASN A 119 -17.00 9.92 6.41
N GLY A 120 -18.04 9.08 6.51
CA GLY A 120 -18.51 8.23 5.42
C GLY A 120 -17.47 7.18 5.02
N THR A 121 -16.99 7.30 3.81
CA THR A 121 -16.17 6.27 3.15
C THR A 121 -14.67 6.38 3.40
N LEU A 122 -14.23 7.29 4.28
CA LEU A 122 -12.80 7.48 4.55
C LEU A 122 -12.19 6.35 5.38
N ALA A 123 -10.91 6.11 5.18
CA ALA A 123 -10.04 5.26 5.98
C ALA A 123 -8.61 5.85 5.95
N PRO A 124 -7.84 5.76 7.02
CA PRO A 124 -8.15 5.36 8.40
C PRO A 124 -8.81 6.47 9.23
N ASN A 125 -8.99 7.65 8.66
CA ASN A 125 -9.54 8.85 9.31
C ASN A 125 -11.06 8.93 9.14
N ASP A 126 -11.75 7.83 9.37
CA ASP A 126 -13.19 7.67 9.19
C ASP A 126 -14.04 8.39 10.23
N ARG A 127 -13.43 9.00 11.25
CA ARG A 127 -14.13 9.71 12.33
C ARG A 127 -13.70 11.16 12.47
N ASN A 128 -14.67 12.01 12.79
CA ASN A 128 -14.45 13.42 13.10
C ASN A 128 -13.98 13.59 14.56
N GLU A 129 -12.81 13.02 14.88
CA GLU A 129 -12.16 13.03 16.20
C GLU A 129 -10.69 12.66 16.09
N PHE A 130 -9.98 12.64 17.22
CA PHE A 130 -8.64 12.07 17.30
C PHE A 130 -8.72 10.54 17.39
N GLN A 131 -7.94 9.84 16.54
CA GLN A 131 -7.84 8.40 16.51
C GLN A 131 -6.39 7.98 16.75
N PHE A 132 -6.21 6.90 17.50
CA PHE A 132 -4.95 6.18 17.58
C PHE A 132 -5.00 5.02 16.59
N ASN A 133 -4.41 5.23 15.42
CA ASN A 133 -4.59 4.34 14.28
C ASN A 133 -3.77 3.06 14.39
N GLN A 134 -2.46 3.18 14.67
CA GLN A 134 -1.57 2.04 14.66
C GLN A 134 -0.51 2.10 15.76
N LEU A 135 -0.50 1.11 16.64
CA LEU A 135 0.71 0.58 17.25
C LEU A 135 1.08 -0.65 16.43
N TYR A 136 2.06 -0.49 15.56
CA TYR A 136 2.49 -1.55 14.66
C TYR A 136 3.85 -2.08 15.08
N THR A 137 3.96 -3.40 15.18
CA THR A 137 5.21 -4.08 15.55
C THR A 137 5.57 -5.10 14.49
N VAL A 138 6.79 -5.05 14.01
CA VAL A 138 7.37 -5.99 13.05
C VAL A 138 8.45 -6.81 13.75
N ILE A 139 8.30 -8.12 13.73
CA ILE A 139 9.28 -9.10 14.20
C ILE A 139 9.74 -9.88 12.99
N GLU A 140 10.98 -9.68 12.54
CA GLU A 140 11.46 -10.19 11.28
C GLU A 140 12.87 -10.79 11.38
N ARG A 141 13.07 -11.91 10.73
CA ARG A 141 14.37 -12.44 10.33
C ARG A 141 14.47 -12.40 8.81
N PRO A 142 15.11 -11.36 8.23
CA PRO A 142 15.22 -11.25 6.78
C PRO A 142 16.13 -12.35 6.21
N LEU A 143 15.85 -12.74 4.96
CA LEU A 143 16.71 -13.64 4.20
C LEU A 143 18.07 -13.00 3.94
N LYS A 144 19.13 -13.83 4.04
CA LYS A 144 20.50 -13.46 3.65
C LYS A 144 21.06 -14.53 2.72
N ILE A 145 20.94 -14.26 1.42
CA ILE A 145 21.44 -15.13 0.36
C ILE A 145 22.64 -14.46 -0.29
N ASP A 146 23.74 -15.17 -0.41
CA ASP A 146 24.96 -14.74 -1.07
C ASP A 146 25.61 -15.93 -1.81
N ASP A 147 26.68 -15.70 -2.56
CA ASP A 147 27.36 -16.73 -3.35
C ASP A 147 27.91 -17.89 -2.50
N CYS A 148 28.21 -17.64 -1.20
CA CYS A 148 28.68 -18.65 -0.27
C CYS A 148 27.54 -19.40 0.44
N HIS A 149 26.38 -18.74 0.56
CA HIS A 149 25.19 -19.27 1.24
C HIS A 149 23.98 -19.10 0.30
N PRO A 150 23.83 -20.03 -0.67
CA PRO A 150 22.80 -19.90 -1.71
C PRO A 150 21.38 -20.15 -1.21
N TRP A 151 21.19 -20.56 0.05
CA TRP A 151 19.88 -20.73 0.67
C TRP A 151 19.84 -20.19 2.09
N ASP A 152 18.69 -19.70 2.49
CA ASP A 152 18.41 -19.26 3.85
C ASP A 152 16.90 -19.41 4.15
N ILE A 153 16.55 -19.39 5.45
CA ILE A 153 15.17 -19.38 5.92
C ILE A 153 14.98 -18.11 6.75
N GLY A 154 14.00 -17.33 6.39
CA GLY A 154 13.54 -16.13 7.11
C GLY A 154 12.12 -16.27 7.61
N GLY A 155 11.54 -15.16 7.97
CA GLY A 155 10.14 -15.07 8.34
C GLY A 155 9.81 -13.76 9.03
N ARG A 156 8.52 -13.46 9.09
CA ARG A 156 8.01 -12.22 9.65
C ARG A 156 6.68 -12.44 10.36
N VAL A 157 6.50 -11.72 11.46
CA VAL A 157 5.22 -11.57 12.16
C VAL A 157 4.99 -10.09 12.40
N ASP A 158 3.83 -9.61 11.99
CA ASP A 158 3.36 -8.25 12.21
C ASP A 158 2.18 -8.26 13.18
N LEU A 159 2.19 -7.33 14.12
CA LEU A 159 1.09 -7.08 15.04
C LEU A 159 0.65 -5.63 14.90
N LEU A 160 -0.64 -5.43 14.73
CA LEU A 160 -1.27 -4.11 14.63
C LEU A 160 -2.34 -3.99 15.72
N TYR A 161 -2.19 -3.00 16.60
CA TYR A 161 -3.23 -2.58 17.54
C TYR A 161 -3.62 -1.13 17.28
N GLY A 162 -4.90 -0.85 17.15
CA GLY A 162 -5.41 0.50 16.86
C GLY A 162 -6.75 0.47 16.15
N THR A 163 -7.18 1.61 15.61
CA THR A 163 -8.44 1.68 14.83
C THR A 163 -8.33 0.96 13.49
N ASP A 164 -7.12 0.86 12.94
CA ASP A 164 -6.89 0.32 11.60
C ASP A 164 -6.92 -1.21 11.53
N TYR A 165 -7.06 -1.90 12.68
CA TYR A 165 -7.13 -3.36 12.71
C TYR A 165 -8.23 -3.92 11.79
N ILE A 166 -9.38 -3.21 11.70
CA ILE A 166 -10.53 -3.63 10.89
C ILE A 166 -10.23 -3.77 9.41
N TYR A 167 -9.26 -2.99 8.90
CA TYR A 167 -8.86 -3.02 7.49
C TYR A 167 -7.90 -4.16 7.16
N THR A 168 -7.42 -4.86 8.19
CA THR A 168 -6.47 -5.97 8.03
C THR A 168 -7.00 -7.28 8.61
N GLU A 169 -8.24 -7.33 9.07
CA GLU A 169 -8.85 -8.57 9.54
C GLU A 169 -9.04 -9.57 8.41
N SER A 170 -8.90 -10.84 8.72
CA SER A 170 -9.07 -11.96 7.80
C SER A 170 -10.12 -12.92 8.30
N LEU A 171 -10.99 -13.36 7.40
CA LEU A 171 -11.96 -14.41 7.66
C LEU A 171 -11.23 -15.71 8.04
N GLY A 172 -11.76 -16.37 9.05
CA GLY A 172 -11.21 -17.61 9.57
C GLY A 172 -10.04 -17.40 10.54
N PHE A 173 -9.48 -16.19 10.69
CA PHE A 173 -8.42 -15.90 11.63
C PHE A 173 -8.84 -14.90 12.70
N GLU A 174 -8.96 -13.61 12.44
CA GLU A 174 -9.47 -12.60 13.38
C GLU A 174 -10.98 -12.68 13.55
N THR A 175 -11.68 -13.10 12.52
CA THR A 175 -13.14 -13.21 12.51
C THR A 175 -13.58 -14.65 12.20
N HIS A 176 -14.80 -15.00 12.63
CA HIS A 176 -15.47 -16.19 12.18
C HIS A 176 -15.98 -16.03 10.73
N PRO A 177 -16.35 -17.11 10.04
CA PRO A 177 -16.92 -17.03 8.70
C PRO A 177 -18.17 -16.15 8.57
N ASP A 178 -18.92 -15.95 9.65
CA ASP A 178 -20.09 -15.07 9.71
C ASP A 178 -19.71 -13.59 9.96
N GLY A 179 -18.40 -13.27 9.99
CA GLY A 179 -17.88 -11.94 10.25
C GLY A 179 -17.85 -11.53 11.72
N SER A 180 -18.29 -12.37 12.64
CA SER A 180 -18.21 -12.07 14.08
C SER A 180 -16.75 -12.18 14.56
N PRO A 181 -16.31 -11.28 15.46
CA PRO A 181 -14.93 -11.26 15.93
C PRO A 181 -14.59 -12.48 16.80
N LYS A 182 -13.40 -13.04 16.65
CA LYS A 182 -12.89 -14.13 17.50
C LYS A 182 -12.26 -13.63 18.78
N TRP A 183 -11.51 -12.53 18.72
CA TRP A 183 -10.81 -11.98 19.89
C TRP A 183 -10.97 -10.47 20.12
N ASN A 184 -11.41 -9.73 19.12
CA ASN A 184 -11.73 -8.32 19.28
C ASN A 184 -13.15 -8.15 19.81
N SER A 185 -13.30 -7.52 20.97
CA SER A 185 -14.62 -7.25 21.57
C SER A 185 -15.05 -5.79 21.47
N GLY A 186 -14.11 -4.92 21.07
CA GLY A 186 -14.33 -3.49 20.87
C GLY A 186 -14.65 -3.16 19.43
N ILE A 187 -15.33 -2.01 19.26
CA ILE A 187 -15.71 -1.53 17.93
C ILE A 187 -14.59 -0.66 17.35
N ASP A 188 -13.91 0.08 18.22
CA ASP A 188 -13.01 1.14 17.80
C ASP A 188 -11.55 0.71 17.76
N TYR A 189 -11.14 -0.12 18.71
CA TYR A 189 -9.76 -0.55 18.88
C TYR A 189 -9.68 -2.07 18.96
N GLY A 190 -8.80 -2.65 18.18
CA GLY A 190 -8.59 -4.09 18.16
C GLY A 190 -7.17 -4.46 17.79
N LEU A 191 -6.91 -5.77 17.84
CA LEU A 191 -5.64 -6.39 17.47
C LEU A 191 -5.82 -7.22 16.21
N ALA A 192 -4.95 -7.02 15.22
CA ALA A 192 -4.81 -7.88 14.06
C ALA A 192 -3.36 -8.36 13.89
N MET A 193 -3.19 -9.47 13.18
CA MET A 193 -1.89 -10.00 12.77
C MET A 193 -1.83 -10.09 11.24
N PRO A 194 -1.63 -8.95 10.54
CA PRO A 194 -1.74 -8.88 9.09
C PRO A 194 -0.69 -9.71 8.35
N GLN A 195 0.45 -9.98 8.98
CA GLN A 195 1.47 -10.85 8.40
C GLN A 195 1.96 -11.88 9.40
N ALA A 196 2.06 -13.14 8.96
CA ALA A 196 2.67 -14.26 9.69
C ALA A 196 3.11 -15.31 8.68
N TYR A 197 4.38 -15.27 8.28
CA TYR A 197 4.89 -16.15 7.24
C TYR A 197 6.34 -16.60 7.48
N VAL A 198 6.70 -17.69 6.82
CA VAL A 198 8.08 -18.15 6.66
C VAL A 198 8.54 -17.87 5.25
N ASP A 199 9.76 -17.37 5.09
CA ASP A 199 10.44 -17.20 3.82
C ASP A 199 11.49 -18.28 3.64
N ILE A 200 11.53 -18.92 2.47
CA ILE A 200 12.56 -19.89 2.07
C ILE A 200 13.21 -19.36 0.81
N GLY A 201 14.44 -18.91 0.93
CA GLY A 201 15.19 -18.36 -0.18
C GLY A 201 16.22 -19.33 -0.73
N TYR A 202 16.34 -19.40 -2.07
CA TYR A 202 17.37 -20.14 -2.78
C TYR A 202 17.81 -19.40 -4.05
N ASP A 203 19.05 -18.95 -4.11
CA ASP A 203 19.62 -18.15 -5.21
C ASP A 203 18.70 -16.96 -5.53
N LYS A 204 18.01 -16.98 -6.65
CA LYS A 204 17.09 -15.95 -7.13
C LYS A 204 15.63 -16.18 -6.77
N PHE A 205 15.34 -17.25 -6.05
CA PHE A 205 13.99 -17.64 -5.67
C PHE A 205 13.75 -17.35 -4.18
N ASP A 206 12.56 -16.83 -3.89
CA ASP A 206 12.07 -16.58 -2.56
C ASP A 206 10.64 -17.10 -2.48
N LEU A 207 10.40 -18.10 -1.63
CA LEU A 207 9.09 -18.70 -1.39
C LEU A 207 8.57 -18.30 -0.02
N LYS A 208 7.56 -17.47 -0.02
CA LYS A 208 6.82 -17.03 1.15
C LYS A 208 5.63 -17.96 1.39
N ILE A 209 5.49 -18.49 2.62
CA ILE A 209 4.39 -19.39 3.01
C ILE A 209 3.77 -18.89 4.31
N GLY A 210 2.47 -18.62 4.29
CA GLY A 210 1.70 -18.11 5.41
C GLY A 210 0.79 -16.96 5.00
N ARG A 211 0.57 -16.01 5.91
CA ARG A 211 -0.22 -14.81 5.66
C ARG A 211 0.69 -13.63 5.37
N PHE A 212 0.40 -12.92 4.29
CA PHE A 212 1.21 -11.79 3.80
C PHE A 212 0.34 -10.71 3.15
N TYR A 213 0.85 -9.47 3.09
CA TYR A 213 0.20 -8.40 2.34
C TYR A 213 0.14 -8.70 0.85
N THR A 214 -0.91 -8.19 0.21
CA THR A 214 -1.09 -8.31 -1.25
C THR A 214 0.06 -7.69 -2.03
N ILE A 215 0.23 -8.13 -3.28
CA ILE A 215 1.11 -7.50 -4.27
C ILE A 215 0.37 -6.53 -5.20
N LEU A 216 -0.94 -6.36 -5.00
CA LEU A 216 -1.77 -5.41 -5.73
C LEU A 216 -1.67 -4.04 -5.06
N GLY A 217 -1.74 -2.98 -5.86
CA GLY A 217 -1.84 -1.61 -5.38
C GLY A 217 -0.54 -0.88 -5.10
N TYR A 218 -0.67 0.43 -4.94
CA TYR A 218 0.42 1.35 -4.64
C TYR A 218 0.43 1.76 -3.16
N GLU A 219 -0.71 2.12 -2.58
CA GLU A 219 -0.83 2.37 -1.14
C GLU A 219 -0.89 1.06 -0.35
N SER A 220 -0.62 1.12 0.93
CA SER A 220 -0.62 -0.02 1.84
C SER A 220 -1.38 0.31 3.13
N MET A 221 -1.83 -0.70 3.86
CA MET A 221 -2.39 -0.52 5.21
C MET A 221 -1.36 -0.06 6.25
N MET A 222 -0.06 -0.19 5.95
CA MET A 222 1.00 0.33 6.80
C MET A 222 1.11 1.86 6.66
N ALA A 223 0.73 2.63 7.68
CA ALA A 223 0.72 4.09 7.67
C ALA A 223 2.05 4.72 7.25
N ILE A 224 3.15 4.10 7.66
CA ILE A 224 4.52 4.53 7.34
C ILE A 224 4.81 4.57 5.84
N SER A 225 4.10 3.77 5.04
CA SER A 225 4.32 3.61 3.59
C SER A 225 3.62 4.64 2.75
N ASN A 226 2.57 5.24 3.29
CA ASN A 226 1.71 6.16 2.56
C ASN A 226 2.15 7.62 2.73
N PHE A 227 1.97 8.41 1.67
CA PHE A 227 2.23 9.85 1.73
C PHE A 227 1.12 10.59 2.48
N PHE A 228 -0.14 10.25 2.20
CA PHE A 228 -1.32 10.86 2.81
C PHE A 228 -1.75 10.13 4.07
N TYR A 229 -2.41 10.82 5.00
CA TYR A 229 -3.06 10.20 6.14
C TYR A 229 -4.27 9.38 5.68
N SER A 230 -5.15 9.97 4.86
CA SER A 230 -6.28 9.25 4.27
C SER A 230 -5.80 8.30 3.16
N MET A 231 -6.40 7.11 3.09
CA MET A 231 -6.20 6.14 2.02
C MET A 231 -7.00 6.53 0.77
N ASN A 232 -6.55 6.06 -0.40
CA ASN A 232 -7.32 6.18 -1.62
C ASN A 232 -8.51 5.20 -1.62
N TYR A 233 -9.49 5.45 -2.48
CA TYR A 233 -10.64 4.56 -2.62
C TYR A 233 -10.29 3.21 -3.23
N THR A 234 -9.25 3.15 -4.05
CA THR A 234 -8.76 1.91 -4.67
C THR A 234 -8.33 0.90 -3.62
N LEU A 235 -7.43 1.27 -2.71
CA LEU A 235 -7.02 0.41 -1.60
C LEU A 235 -8.21 0.04 -0.70
N ARG A 236 -9.12 1.00 -0.49
CA ARG A 236 -10.25 0.78 0.41
C ARG A 236 -11.28 -0.18 -0.13
N TYR A 237 -11.54 -0.18 -1.44
CA TYR A 237 -12.68 -0.87 -2.03
C TYR A 237 -12.32 -1.91 -3.09
N ALA A 238 -11.26 -1.68 -3.87
CA ALA A 238 -10.87 -2.59 -4.92
C ALA A 238 -9.97 -3.71 -4.38
N GLU A 239 -8.90 -3.35 -3.71
CA GLU A 239 -7.80 -4.25 -3.41
C GLU A 239 -8.04 -5.12 -2.17
N PRO A 240 -7.63 -6.39 -2.20
CA PRO A 240 -7.46 -7.17 -0.98
C PRO A 240 -6.31 -6.60 -0.16
N THR A 241 -6.37 -6.73 1.16
CA THR A 241 -5.29 -6.32 2.04
C THR A 241 -4.27 -7.43 2.22
N THR A 242 -4.75 -8.65 2.50
CA THR A 242 -3.91 -9.81 2.83
C THR A 242 -4.32 -11.06 2.07
N HIS A 243 -3.35 -11.97 1.95
CA HIS A 243 -3.58 -13.32 1.45
C HIS A 243 -2.95 -14.35 2.39
N THR A 244 -3.55 -15.54 2.44
CA THR A 244 -2.96 -16.70 3.11
C THR A 244 -2.71 -17.78 2.07
N GLY A 245 -1.47 -18.27 1.98
CA GLY A 245 -1.07 -19.26 0.98
C GLY A 245 0.42 -19.30 0.75
N GLY A 246 0.82 -19.49 -0.50
CA GLY A 246 2.22 -19.47 -0.93
C GLY A 246 2.46 -18.50 -2.08
N LEU A 247 3.52 -17.71 -2.01
CA LEU A 247 3.95 -16.76 -3.05
C LEU A 247 5.42 -17.00 -3.38
N LEU A 248 5.68 -17.40 -4.62
CA LEU A 248 7.04 -17.53 -5.16
C LEU A 248 7.43 -16.25 -5.88
N THR A 249 8.53 -15.65 -5.47
CA THR A 249 9.20 -14.55 -6.16
C THR A 249 10.43 -15.07 -6.91
N TYR A 250 10.54 -14.75 -8.19
CA TYR A 250 11.74 -15.00 -9.00
C TYR A 250 12.39 -13.67 -9.37
N LYS A 251 13.54 -13.38 -8.75
CA LYS A 251 14.39 -12.21 -9.06
C LYS A 251 15.20 -12.48 -10.31
N LYS A 252 14.58 -12.28 -11.51
CA LYS A 252 15.23 -12.52 -12.79
C LYS A 252 16.49 -11.67 -12.97
N SER A 253 16.44 -10.43 -12.53
CA SER A 253 17.56 -9.48 -12.51
C SER A 253 17.31 -8.43 -11.43
N ASP A 254 18.25 -7.52 -11.22
CA ASP A 254 18.07 -6.35 -10.35
C ASP A 254 16.93 -5.42 -10.80
N GLU A 255 16.53 -5.53 -12.06
CA GLU A 255 15.47 -4.70 -12.65
C GLU A 255 14.09 -5.38 -12.68
N LEU A 256 14.03 -6.73 -12.63
CA LEU A 256 12.79 -7.48 -12.88
C LEU A 256 12.60 -8.62 -11.88
N SER A 257 11.52 -8.51 -11.12
CA SER A 257 10.97 -9.57 -10.28
C SER A 257 9.65 -10.08 -10.84
N LEU A 258 9.44 -11.39 -10.81
CA LEU A 258 8.21 -12.05 -11.21
C LEU A 258 7.60 -12.76 -10.00
N TYR A 259 6.28 -12.75 -9.91
CA TYR A 259 5.52 -13.33 -8.80
C TYR A 259 4.52 -14.35 -9.33
N VAL A 260 4.39 -15.49 -8.63
CA VAL A 260 3.32 -16.46 -8.83
C VAL A 260 2.99 -17.13 -7.51
N GLY A 261 1.71 -17.23 -7.18
CA GLY A 261 1.28 -17.82 -5.93
C GLY A 261 -0.09 -18.46 -6.00
N GLY A 262 -0.38 -19.25 -4.98
CA GLY A 262 -1.68 -19.82 -4.72
C GLY A 262 -2.13 -19.41 -3.32
N VAL A 263 -3.37 -18.90 -3.21
CA VAL A 263 -3.92 -18.32 -2.00
C VAL A 263 -5.35 -18.77 -1.75
N ASN A 264 -5.77 -18.75 -0.49
CA ASN A 264 -7.13 -19.18 -0.11
C ASN A 264 -8.19 -18.20 -0.61
N GLY A 265 -7.92 -16.88 -0.55
CA GLY A 265 -8.88 -15.87 -0.94
C GLY A 265 -8.36 -14.45 -0.77
N GLN A 266 -9.28 -13.49 -0.80
CA GLN A 266 -9.06 -12.09 -0.47
C GLN A 266 -9.41 -11.89 1.01
N ASP A 267 -8.42 -11.53 1.83
CA ASP A 267 -8.60 -11.37 3.28
C ASP A 267 -9.20 -12.64 3.95
N GLU A 268 -8.76 -13.81 3.49
CA GLU A 268 -9.17 -15.11 4.00
C GLU A 268 -7.98 -15.96 4.44
N THR A 269 -8.05 -16.48 5.68
CA THR A 269 -7.08 -17.44 6.20
C THR A 269 -7.66 -18.84 6.23
N ASP A 270 -8.93 -18.96 6.62
CA ASP A 270 -9.69 -20.22 6.63
C ASP A 270 -11.06 -19.91 6.06
N GLY A 271 -11.19 -20.10 4.76
CA GLY A 271 -12.37 -19.71 3.99
C GLY A 271 -13.62 -20.52 4.34
N VAL A 272 -14.78 -19.94 4.03
CA VAL A 272 -16.09 -20.60 4.19
C VAL A 272 -16.26 -21.72 3.18
N VAL A 273 -15.57 -21.66 2.06
CA VAL A 273 -15.57 -22.65 0.97
C VAL A 273 -14.15 -23.07 0.66
N ASP A 274 -13.97 -24.31 0.22
CA ASP A 274 -12.73 -24.81 -0.37
C ASP A 274 -12.45 -24.04 -1.67
N SER A 275 -11.94 -22.83 -1.52
CA SER A 275 -11.62 -21.94 -2.62
C SER A 275 -10.11 -21.76 -2.71
N PHE A 276 -9.62 -21.69 -3.93
CA PHE A 276 -8.22 -21.49 -4.23
C PHE A 276 -8.08 -20.48 -5.37
N GLY A 277 -7.35 -19.42 -5.10
CA GLY A 277 -7.05 -18.40 -6.10
C GLY A 277 -5.60 -18.44 -6.53
N VAL A 278 -5.34 -17.93 -7.72
CA VAL A 278 -4.01 -17.70 -8.27
C VAL A 278 -3.72 -16.21 -8.25
N ILE A 279 -2.56 -15.85 -7.70
CA ILE A 279 -2.01 -14.49 -7.74
C ILE A 279 -0.73 -14.50 -8.55
N THR A 280 -0.58 -13.55 -9.47
CA THR A 280 0.63 -13.42 -10.29
C THR A 280 0.89 -11.97 -10.65
N GLY A 281 2.15 -11.65 -10.96
CA GLY A 281 2.51 -10.29 -11.30
C GLY A 281 3.98 -10.11 -11.61
N PHE A 282 4.37 -8.87 -11.81
CA PHE A 282 5.77 -8.50 -11.93
C PHE A 282 6.01 -7.09 -11.40
N ASN A 283 7.25 -6.83 -11.02
CA ASN A 283 7.77 -5.50 -10.78
C ASN A 283 8.98 -5.26 -11.68
N TRP A 284 8.99 -4.13 -12.38
CA TRP A 284 10.08 -3.76 -13.27
C TRP A 284 10.54 -2.33 -13.00
N THR A 285 11.82 -2.21 -12.63
CA THR A 285 12.47 -0.93 -12.33
C THR A 285 13.80 -0.88 -13.07
N PRO A 286 13.94 -0.14 -14.19
CA PRO A 286 15.19 0.00 -14.92
C PRO A 286 16.31 0.61 -14.06
N LYS A 287 17.57 0.36 -14.45
CA LYS A 287 18.75 0.85 -13.71
C LYS A 287 18.79 2.37 -13.53
N ASP A 288 18.26 3.12 -14.48
CA ASP A 288 18.18 4.58 -14.40
C ASP A 288 17.08 5.09 -13.43
N GLN A 289 16.24 4.18 -12.92
CA GLN A 289 15.14 4.43 -11.97
C GLN A 289 14.21 5.56 -12.39
N LYS A 290 14.19 5.90 -13.66
CA LYS A 290 13.35 6.96 -14.19
C LYS A 290 11.87 6.61 -14.07
N TYR A 291 11.55 5.33 -14.16
CA TYR A 291 10.21 4.77 -13.97
C TYR A 291 10.28 3.41 -13.28
N ALA A 292 9.19 3.03 -12.65
CA ALA A 292 8.95 1.69 -12.13
C ALA A 292 7.53 1.28 -12.48
N LEU A 293 7.35 0.06 -12.98
CA LEU A 293 6.07 -0.50 -13.34
C LEU A 293 5.79 -1.73 -12.49
N ASN A 294 4.65 -1.72 -11.82
CA ASN A 294 4.09 -2.89 -11.16
C ASN A 294 2.84 -3.35 -11.91
N PHE A 295 2.64 -4.64 -11.99
CA PHE A 295 1.41 -5.27 -12.44
C PHE A 295 1.16 -6.52 -11.60
N ALA A 296 -0.07 -6.68 -11.13
CA ALA A 296 -0.53 -7.88 -10.45
C ALA A 296 -1.95 -8.22 -10.85
N ILE A 297 -2.28 -9.50 -10.85
CA ILE A 297 -3.62 -10.03 -11.09
C ILE A 297 -3.88 -11.18 -10.13
N MET A 298 -5.10 -11.24 -9.62
CA MET A 298 -5.62 -12.32 -8.81
C MET A 298 -6.91 -12.84 -9.43
N THR A 299 -7.09 -14.16 -9.44
CA THR A 299 -8.28 -14.80 -10.03
C THR A 299 -8.58 -16.13 -9.38
N GLY A 300 -9.83 -16.56 -9.43
CA GLY A 300 -10.27 -17.88 -8.99
C GLY A 300 -10.79 -17.94 -7.55
N CYS A 301 -10.57 -16.93 -6.74
CA CYS A 301 -11.15 -16.86 -5.40
C CYS A 301 -12.67 -16.76 -5.49
N LEU A 302 -13.34 -17.49 -4.62
CA LEU A 302 -14.80 -17.47 -4.52
C LEU A 302 -15.20 -16.50 -3.42
N ASP A 303 -15.89 -15.43 -3.79
CA ASP A 303 -16.46 -14.46 -2.85
C ASP A 303 -17.98 -14.63 -2.75
N PRO A 304 -18.58 -14.31 -1.60
CA PRO A 304 -20.03 -14.30 -1.47
C PRO A 304 -20.65 -13.30 -2.44
N THR A 305 -21.76 -13.66 -3.06
CA THR A 305 -22.47 -12.75 -3.96
C THR A 305 -23.30 -11.75 -3.17
N THR A 306 -23.54 -10.58 -3.75
CA THR A 306 -24.38 -9.56 -3.12
C THR A 306 -25.83 -9.99 -2.98
N ALA A 307 -26.31 -10.86 -3.88
CA ALA A 307 -27.70 -11.33 -3.88
C ALA A 307 -27.98 -12.38 -2.79
N ASP A 308 -27.03 -13.25 -2.51
CA ASP A 308 -27.14 -14.28 -1.47
C ASP A 308 -25.73 -14.57 -0.91
N PRO A 309 -25.49 -14.29 0.38
CA PRO A 309 -24.19 -14.53 1.00
C PRO A 309 -23.83 -16.04 1.08
N ASN A 310 -24.73 -16.95 0.75
CA ASN A 310 -24.46 -18.39 0.66
C ASN A 310 -24.08 -18.82 -0.77
N ILE A 311 -24.16 -17.96 -1.74
CA ILE A 311 -23.73 -18.20 -3.12
C ILE A 311 -22.38 -17.56 -3.33
N TYR A 312 -21.39 -18.36 -3.69
CA TYR A 312 -20.02 -17.94 -3.92
C TYR A 312 -19.71 -17.96 -5.42
N ALA A 313 -19.07 -16.92 -5.91
CA ALA A 313 -18.74 -16.79 -7.31
C ALA A 313 -17.30 -16.32 -7.53
N PRO A 314 -16.64 -16.76 -8.61
CA PRO A 314 -15.26 -16.37 -8.87
C PRO A 314 -15.14 -14.89 -9.15
N ARG A 315 -14.11 -14.28 -8.54
CA ARG A 315 -13.69 -12.91 -8.76
C ARG A 315 -12.35 -12.87 -9.43
N THR A 316 -12.17 -11.91 -10.30
CA THR A 316 -10.87 -11.56 -10.88
C THR A 316 -10.63 -10.08 -10.68
N GLU A 317 -9.41 -9.73 -10.32
CA GLU A 317 -8.99 -8.37 -10.08
C GLU A 317 -7.56 -8.19 -10.55
N PHE A 318 -7.27 -7.05 -11.17
CA PHE A 318 -5.92 -6.65 -11.50
C PHE A 318 -5.64 -5.23 -11.03
N SER A 319 -4.38 -4.99 -10.71
CA SER A 319 -3.84 -3.68 -10.37
C SER A 319 -2.57 -3.43 -11.17
N THR A 320 -2.39 -2.20 -11.61
CA THR A 320 -1.15 -1.74 -12.22
C THR A 320 -0.85 -0.31 -11.83
N TYR A 321 0.41 -0.04 -11.48
CA TYR A 321 0.83 1.34 -11.27
C TYR A 321 2.19 1.62 -11.91
N LEU A 322 2.32 2.84 -12.39
CA LEU A 322 3.53 3.41 -12.97
C LEU A 322 4.01 4.57 -12.12
N THR A 323 5.20 4.42 -11.55
CA THR A 323 5.94 5.54 -10.94
C THR A 323 6.83 6.17 -12.00
N TYR A 324 6.83 7.49 -12.12
CA TYR A 324 7.66 8.24 -13.05
C TYR A 324 8.34 9.42 -12.39
N ASN A 325 9.66 9.44 -12.44
CA ASN A 325 10.51 10.49 -11.92
C ASN A 325 10.83 11.51 -13.03
N PHE A 326 10.07 12.62 -13.14
CA PHE A 326 10.32 13.67 -14.13
C PHE A 326 11.67 14.34 -13.89
N THR A 327 11.94 14.63 -12.64
CA THR A 327 13.18 15.22 -12.14
C THR A 327 13.48 14.64 -10.75
N LYS A 328 14.58 15.03 -10.14
CA LYS A 328 14.91 14.70 -8.76
C LYS A 328 13.90 15.19 -7.72
N LYS A 329 13.11 16.20 -8.08
CA LYS A 329 12.12 16.83 -7.20
C LYS A 329 10.69 16.45 -7.54
N TRP A 330 10.39 16.08 -8.79
CA TRP A 330 9.06 15.79 -9.26
C TRP A 330 8.88 14.30 -9.57
N GLN A 331 7.93 13.70 -8.92
CA GLN A 331 7.53 12.30 -9.12
C GLN A 331 6.02 12.24 -9.34
N SER A 332 5.59 11.36 -10.24
CA SER A 332 4.19 11.01 -10.47
C SER A 332 4.00 9.52 -10.24
N VAL A 333 2.84 9.16 -9.73
CA VAL A 333 2.37 7.76 -9.72
C VAL A 333 0.98 7.73 -10.31
N SER A 334 0.76 6.86 -11.29
CA SER A 334 -0.55 6.61 -11.89
C SER A 334 -0.92 5.16 -11.64
N GLN A 335 -2.06 4.92 -11.04
CA GLN A 335 -2.58 3.59 -10.74
C GLN A 335 -3.92 3.38 -11.43
N VAL A 336 -4.15 2.17 -11.93
CA VAL A 336 -5.42 1.70 -12.48
C VAL A 336 -5.70 0.30 -11.96
N ASP A 337 -6.90 0.11 -11.45
CA ASP A 337 -7.39 -1.18 -11.02
C ASP A 337 -8.72 -1.49 -11.68
N ALA A 338 -9.00 -2.76 -11.90
CA ALA A 338 -10.31 -3.20 -12.29
C ALA A 338 -10.54 -4.64 -11.82
N GLY A 339 -11.78 -4.91 -11.49
CA GLY A 339 -12.21 -6.23 -11.08
C GLY A 339 -13.61 -6.55 -11.56
N TRP A 340 -13.93 -7.83 -11.55
CA TRP A 340 -15.25 -8.32 -11.87
C TRP A 340 -15.55 -9.60 -11.11
N GLN A 341 -16.81 -9.75 -10.72
CA GLN A 341 -17.35 -10.92 -10.05
C GLN A 341 -18.50 -11.47 -10.88
N GLN A 342 -18.42 -12.76 -11.24
CA GLN A 342 -19.48 -13.45 -11.96
C GLN A 342 -20.65 -13.79 -11.00
N ASN A 343 -21.83 -13.93 -11.58
CA ASN A 343 -23.04 -14.37 -10.84
C ASN A 343 -23.27 -13.55 -9.55
N TYR A 344 -23.05 -12.23 -9.61
CA TYR A 344 -23.19 -11.38 -8.43
C TYR A 344 -24.66 -11.28 -7.96
N ASP A 345 -25.62 -11.55 -8.83
CA ASP A 345 -27.04 -11.56 -8.54
C ASP A 345 -27.72 -12.90 -8.92
N LEU A 346 -29.00 -13.03 -8.59
CA LEU A 346 -29.79 -14.22 -8.89
C LEU A 346 -30.07 -14.43 -10.39
N ALA A 347 -29.87 -13.43 -11.22
CA ALA A 347 -30.00 -13.53 -12.68
C ALA A 347 -28.72 -14.08 -13.35
N GLY A 348 -27.62 -14.17 -12.60
CA GLY A 348 -26.31 -14.64 -13.10
C GLY A 348 -25.52 -13.54 -13.80
N ASP A 349 -25.84 -12.26 -13.54
CA ASP A 349 -25.13 -11.13 -14.12
C ASP A 349 -23.72 -11.00 -13.53
N THR A 350 -22.86 -10.25 -14.20
CA THR A 350 -21.50 -9.95 -13.75
C THR A 350 -21.43 -8.52 -13.25
N ALA A 351 -20.96 -8.37 -12.01
CA ALA A 351 -20.60 -7.05 -11.48
C ALA A 351 -19.18 -6.68 -11.86
N ASP A 352 -18.95 -5.42 -12.20
CA ASP A 352 -17.65 -4.86 -12.51
C ASP A 352 -17.42 -3.52 -11.81
N TYR A 353 -16.16 -3.29 -11.45
CA TYR A 353 -15.68 -2.03 -10.89
C TYR A 353 -14.33 -1.66 -11.49
N TRP A 354 -13.98 -0.39 -11.44
CA TRP A 354 -12.66 0.09 -11.83
C TRP A 354 -12.30 1.35 -11.08
N SER A 355 -10.99 1.61 -10.97
CA SER A 355 -10.48 2.79 -10.30
C SER A 355 -9.32 3.41 -11.07
N PHE A 356 -9.10 4.69 -10.78
CA PHE A 356 -7.95 5.44 -11.26
C PHE A 356 -7.47 6.38 -10.16
N THR A 357 -6.18 6.26 -9.79
CA THR A 357 -5.56 7.15 -8.81
C THR A 357 -4.32 7.79 -9.42
N GLN A 358 -4.20 9.10 -9.28
CA GLN A 358 -3.08 9.90 -9.77
C GLN A 358 -2.45 10.66 -8.62
N TYR A 359 -1.14 10.46 -8.43
CA TYR A 359 -0.33 11.21 -7.48
C TYR A 359 0.65 12.12 -8.22
N LEU A 360 0.91 13.28 -7.63
CA LEU A 360 1.98 14.16 -8.01
C LEU A 360 2.71 14.62 -6.75
N PHE A 361 3.99 14.30 -6.66
CA PHE A 361 4.82 14.64 -5.51
C PHE A 361 5.91 15.65 -5.88
N TYR A 362 6.19 16.56 -4.95
CA TYR A 362 7.26 17.54 -5.07
C TYR A 362 8.13 17.57 -3.82
N THR A 363 9.41 17.25 -3.97
CA THR A 363 10.40 17.34 -2.91
C THR A 363 10.88 18.80 -2.78
N ILE A 364 10.46 19.46 -1.72
CA ILE A 364 10.81 20.86 -1.43
C ILE A 364 12.26 20.92 -0.97
N ASN A 365 12.58 20.14 0.07
CA ASN A 365 13.92 19.94 0.63
C ASN A 365 13.97 18.60 1.40
N ASP A 366 15.04 18.33 2.12
CA ASP A 366 15.28 17.06 2.81
C ASP A 366 14.24 16.74 3.90
N CYS A 367 13.57 17.75 4.47
CA CYS A 367 12.58 17.58 5.52
C CYS A 367 11.14 17.72 5.03
N TRP A 368 10.91 18.28 3.83
CA TRP A 368 9.57 18.63 3.36
C TRP A 368 9.28 18.06 1.98
N LYS A 369 8.16 17.36 1.84
CA LYS A 369 7.60 16.91 0.58
C LYS A 369 6.14 17.33 0.49
N ALA A 370 5.70 17.84 -0.67
CA ALA A 370 4.31 18.16 -0.98
C ALA A 370 3.72 17.07 -1.88
N GLY A 371 2.41 16.85 -1.80
CA GLY A 371 1.71 15.90 -2.63
C GLY A 371 0.30 16.35 -2.98
N LEU A 372 -0.12 15.97 -4.19
CA LEU A 372 -1.50 16.00 -4.65
C LEU A 372 -1.92 14.58 -5.01
N ARG A 373 -3.16 14.19 -4.72
CA ARG A 373 -3.79 12.95 -5.15
C ARG A 373 -5.17 13.26 -5.72
N TYR A 374 -5.45 12.72 -6.90
CA TYR A 374 -6.81 12.56 -7.41
C TYR A 374 -7.14 11.09 -7.40
N ASP A 375 -8.34 10.75 -7.02
CA ASP A 375 -8.80 9.38 -6.80
C ASP A 375 -10.24 9.24 -7.32
N LEU A 376 -10.46 8.21 -8.12
CA LEU A 376 -11.75 7.86 -8.70
C LEU A 376 -11.97 6.37 -8.57
N PHE A 377 -13.07 5.99 -7.96
CA PHE A 377 -13.53 4.60 -7.89
C PHE A 377 -14.96 4.52 -8.43
N ASN A 378 -15.18 3.66 -9.41
CA ASN A 378 -16.47 3.44 -10.05
C ASN A 378 -16.96 2.01 -9.81
N ASP A 379 -18.15 1.88 -9.28
CA ASP A 379 -18.81 0.62 -8.95
C ASP A 379 -20.24 0.66 -9.49
N ASP A 380 -20.43 0.23 -10.74
CA ASP A 380 -21.69 0.38 -11.46
C ASP A 380 -22.85 -0.42 -10.82
N GLN A 381 -22.55 -1.50 -10.11
CA GLN A 381 -23.53 -2.37 -9.50
C GLN A 381 -23.63 -2.24 -7.97
N GLY A 382 -22.78 -1.42 -7.35
CA GLY A 382 -22.76 -1.21 -5.91
C GLY A 382 -22.27 -2.43 -5.09
N THR A 383 -21.47 -3.28 -5.70
CA THR A 383 -20.98 -4.50 -5.04
C THR A 383 -19.87 -4.23 -4.03
N LYS A 384 -19.17 -3.15 -4.22
CA LYS A 384 -18.07 -2.69 -3.36
C LYS A 384 -18.51 -1.57 -2.44
N LEU A 385 -19.09 -0.51 -2.98
CA LEU A 385 -19.58 0.63 -2.19
C LEU A 385 -20.76 0.24 -1.30
N GLY A 386 -21.61 -0.67 -1.73
CA GLY A 386 -22.76 -1.15 -0.96
C GLY A 386 -22.45 -2.25 0.06
N GLY A 387 -21.31 -2.92 -0.04
CA GLY A 387 -20.93 -4.04 0.83
C GLY A 387 -19.90 -3.72 1.88
N LEU A 388 -19.76 -2.46 2.28
CA LEU A 388 -18.61 -1.99 3.04
C LEU A 388 -18.51 -2.53 4.45
N ARG A 389 -17.32 -3.02 4.78
CA ARG A 389 -16.87 -3.20 6.15
C ARG A 389 -16.61 -1.84 6.78
N PHE A 390 -17.63 -1.20 7.32
CA PHE A 390 -17.40 -0.08 8.21
C PHE A 390 -17.15 -0.62 9.61
N GLY A 391 -16.14 -0.09 10.28
CA GLY A 391 -16.08 -0.18 11.72
C GLY A 391 -17.42 0.24 12.28
N GLY A 392 -18.10 -0.66 12.98
CA GLY A 392 -19.50 -0.47 13.33
C GLY A 392 -19.75 0.85 14.02
N LEU A 393 -20.95 1.39 13.83
CA LEU A 393 -21.48 2.43 14.68
C LEU A 393 -21.39 2.00 16.15
N PRO A 394 -21.33 2.94 17.10
CA PRO A 394 -21.52 2.64 18.50
C PRO A 394 -22.81 1.83 18.69
N GLY A 395 -22.67 0.52 18.95
CA GLY A 395 -23.80 -0.41 18.99
C GLY A 395 -23.63 -1.66 18.14
N GLY A 396 -22.54 -1.78 17.36
CA GLY A 396 -22.11 -3.05 16.76
C GLY A 396 -22.74 -3.41 15.41
N ASN A 397 -23.56 -2.56 14.81
CA ASN A 397 -24.02 -2.80 13.43
C ASN A 397 -23.17 -1.98 12.46
N PRO A 398 -22.57 -2.63 11.43
CA PRO A 398 -22.08 -1.87 10.30
C PRO A 398 -23.25 -1.08 9.71
N LEU A 399 -23.02 0.17 9.33
CA LEU A 399 -23.96 0.88 8.46
C LEU A 399 -24.05 0.09 7.16
N PRO A 400 -25.17 -0.58 6.86
CA PRO A 400 -25.35 -1.07 5.52
C PRO A 400 -25.57 0.17 4.66
N LEU A 401 -24.62 0.51 3.78
CA LEU A 401 -25.07 1.24 2.61
C LEU A 401 -26.10 0.35 1.92
N PRO A 402 -27.26 0.89 1.51
CA PRO A 402 -28.26 0.12 0.82
C PRO A 402 -27.61 -0.60 -0.35
N SER A 403 -27.80 -1.91 -0.46
CA SER A 403 -27.33 -2.69 -1.57
C SER A 403 -27.91 -2.09 -2.86
N GLY A 404 -27.06 -1.62 -3.76
CA GLY A 404 -27.48 -1.06 -5.04
C GLY A 404 -27.12 0.41 -5.29
N ASP A 405 -26.32 1.03 -4.43
CA ASP A 405 -25.75 2.36 -4.68
C ASP A 405 -24.65 2.26 -5.73
N ALA A 406 -25.06 2.27 -6.98
CA ALA A 406 -24.19 2.26 -8.13
C ALA A 406 -23.64 3.67 -8.40
N GLY A 407 -22.37 3.76 -8.77
CA GLY A 407 -21.79 5.02 -9.23
C GLY A 407 -20.34 5.24 -8.87
N ALA A 408 -19.90 6.48 -9.09
CA ALA A 408 -18.52 6.89 -8.87
C ALA A 408 -18.38 7.72 -7.60
N VAL A 409 -17.41 7.35 -6.76
CA VAL A 409 -16.90 8.19 -5.69
C VAL A 409 -15.53 8.73 -6.10
N GLN A 410 -15.28 10.01 -5.82
CA GLN A 410 -14.07 10.69 -6.23
C GLN A 410 -13.53 11.53 -5.10
N SER A 411 -12.21 11.79 -5.13
CA SER A 411 -11.60 12.73 -4.22
C SER A 411 -10.42 13.48 -4.83
N ILE A 412 -10.12 14.63 -4.22
CA ILE A 412 -8.85 15.33 -4.40
C ILE A 412 -8.26 15.64 -3.03
N SER A 413 -7.00 15.26 -2.83
CA SER A 413 -6.24 15.51 -1.60
C SER A 413 -5.01 16.35 -1.89
N ALA A 414 -4.69 17.27 -0.97
CA ALA A 414 -3.42 17.98 -0.95
C ALA A 414 -2.80 17.85 0.44
N GLY A 415 -1.52 17.52 0.49
CA GLY A 415 -0.84 17.28 1.76
C GLY A 415 0.63 17.65 1.74
N LEU A 416 1.18 17.70 2.95
CA LEU A 416 2.60 17.90 3.19
C LEU A 416 3.11 16.78 4.10
N ASN A 417 4.34 16.34 3.86
CA ASN A 417 5.08 15.50 4.81
C ASN A 417 6.24 16.32 5.37
N TRP A 418 6.26 16.44 6.69
CA TRP A 418 7.36 17.00 7.45
C TRP A 418 8.10 15.88 8.20
N THR A 419 9.34 15.64 7.81
CA THR A 419 10.19 14.57 8.38
C THR A 419 11.50 15.21 8.86
N PRO A 420 11.51 15.83 10.07
CA PRO A 420 12.69 16.52 10.59
C PRO A 420 13.84 15.56 10.95
N ASN A 421 13.52 14.29 11.16
CA ASN A 421 14.47 13.22 11.39
C ASN A 421 13.83 11.87 10.97
N PRO A 422 14.60 10.81 10.82
CA PRO A 422 14.10 9.52 10.32
C PRO A 422 13.03 8.87 11.18
N ASN A 423 12.95 9.21 12.48
CA ASN A 423 12.01 8.58 13.41
C ASN A 423 10.66 9.30 13.50
N PHE A 424 10.50 10.49 12.90
CA PHE A 424 9.28 11.26 13.04
C PHE A 424 8.79 11.82 11.71
N ARG A 425 7.48 11.67 11.45
CA ARG A 425 6.79 12.26 10.31
C ARG A 425 5.48 12.88 10.76
N LEU A 426 5.14 14.07 10.25
CA LEU A 426 3.85 14.71 10.41
C LEU A 426 3.22 14.91 9.03
N ARG A 427 1.90 14.59 8.88
CA ARG A 427 1.21 14.61 7.60
C ARG A 427 -0.09 15.43 7.67
N PRO A 428 -0.04 16.77 7.60
CA PRO A 428 -1.24 17.58 7.39
C PRO A 428 -1.81 17.34 5.98
N GLU A 429 -3.13 17.19 5.91
CA GLU A 429 -3.87 16.92 4.68
C GLU A 429 -5.18 17.72 4.66
N VAL A 430 -5.57 18.16 3.46
CA VAL A 430 -6.91 18.61 3.14
C VAL A 430 -7.48 17.73 2.04
N ARG A 431 -8.74 17.33 2.15
CA ARG A 431 -9.40 16.43 1.22
C ARG A 431 -10.81 16.89 0.93
N TRP A 432 -11.21 16.82 -0.34
CA TRP A 432 -12.57 16.99 -0.80
C TRP A 432 -13.03 15.74 -1.52
N ASP A 433 -14.14 15.17 -1.07
CA ASP A 433 -14.78 14.00 -1.61
C ASP A 433 -16.11 14.36 -2.24
N TRP A 434 -16.49 13.64 -3.32
CA TRP A 434 -17.83 13.77 -3.91
C TRP A 434 -18.28 12.45 -4.53
N TYR A 435 -19.58 12.22 -4.46
CA TYR A 435 -20.25 11.04 -4.97
C TYR A 435 -21.13 11.40 -6.16
N GLY A 436 -20.98 10.71 -7.28
CA GLY A 436 -21.73 10.89 -8.54
C GLY A 436 -22.72 9.76 -8.84
N GLY A 437 -23.01 8.90 -7.87
CA GLY A 437 -23.98 7.82 -8.04
C GLY A 437 -25.44 8.26 -7.95
N HIS A 438 -26.34 7.28 -8.07
CA HIS A 438 -27.79 7.46 -8.10
C HIS A 438 -28.49 7.02 -6.80
N GLY A 439 -27.71 6.49 -5.85
CA GLY A 439 -28.22 5.99 -4.60
C GLY A 439 -28.30 7.02 -3.48
N VAL A 440 -28.30 6.54 -2.26
CA VAL A 440 -28.28 7.38 -1.06
C VAL A 440 -26.98 8.17 -0.99
N PRO A 441 -27.00 9.47 -0.62
CA PRO A 441 -25.79 10.25 -0.40
C PRO A 441 -24.83 9.57 0.58
N LEU A 442 -23.51 9.60 0.30
CA LEU A 442 -22.51 8.86 1.09
C LEU A 442 -21.96 9.62 2.31
N PHE A 443 -22.25 10.92 2.42
CA PHE A 443 -21.64 11.82 3.41
C PHE A 443 -22.67 12.50 4.28
N ASP A 444 -22.20 13.02 5.44
CA ASP A 444 -23.01 13.76 6.41
C ASP A 444 -24.28 12.99 6.82
N ASP A 445 -24.07 11.76 7.31
CA ASP A 445 -25.14 10.84 7.71
C ASP A 445 -26.18 10.63 6.59
N GLU A 446 -25.71 10.33 5.39
CA GLU A 446 -26.50 10.06 4.19
C GLU A 446 -27.34 11.26 3.68
N THR A 447 -26.90 12.48 3.97
CA THR A 447 -27.62 13.70 3.56
C THR A 447 -26.91 14.47 2.45
N LYS A 448 -25.59 14.25 2.23
CA LYS A 448 -24.77 14.99 1.26
C LYS A 448 -24.00 14.10 0.30
N ASN A 449 -23.84 14.60 -0.91
CA ASN A 449 -23.00 13.97 -1.95
C ASN A 449 -21.54 14.47 -1.97
N SER A 450 -21.16 15.28 -1.03
CA SER A 450 -19.77 15.75 -0.91
C SER A 450 -19.43 16.10 0.53
N GLN A 451 -18.14 16.05 0.85
CA GLN A 451 -17.61 16.52 2.13
C GLN A 451 -16.24 17.16 1.94
N PHE A 452 -15.85 17.99 2.89
CA PHE A 452 -14.51 18.57 2.99
C PHE A 452 -13.93 18.28 4.37
N THR A 453 -12.74 17.67 4.39
CA THR A 453 -12.04 17.32 5.62
C THR A 453 -10.67 17.97 5.69
N VAL A 454 -10.24 18.30 6.90
CA VAL A 454 -8.88 18.71 7.26
C VAL A 454 -8.39 17.73 8.29
N ALA A 455 -7.25 17.12 8.03
CA ALA A 455 -6.70 16.09 8.90
C ALA A 455 -5.20 16.29 9.10
N CYS A 456 -4.70 15.72 10.19
CA CYS A 456 -3.27 15.64 10.44
C CYS A 456 -2.98 14.45 11.34
N ASP A 457 -2.00 13.66 10.97
CA ASP A 457 -1.47 12.58 11.80
C ASP A 457 0.03 12.73 12.04
N GLY A 458 0.52 11.95 13.01
CA GLY A 458 1.93 11.88 13.35
C GLY A 458 2.38 10.44 13.48
N ILE A 459 3.50 10.11 12.81
CA ILE A 459 4.12 8.78 12.86
C ILE A 459 5.45 8.88 13.62
N ILE A 460 5.63 8.00 14.60
CA ILE A 460 6.88 7.82 15.35
C ILE A 460 7.38 6.41 15.10
N GLN A 461 8.54 6.27 14.47
CA GLN A 461 9.21 4.99 14.20
C GLN A 461 10.22 4.62 15.30
N PHE A 462 10.32 3.31 15.60
CA PHE A 462 11.25 2.77 16.59
C PHE A 462 11.82 1.40 16.22
#